data_b789bc3cd70b46a6bc8640081aada202
#
_entry.id   b789bc3cd70b46a6bc8640081aada202
#
_cell.length_a   1.000
_cell.length_b   1.000
_cell.length_c   1.000
_cell.angle_alpha   90.00
_cell.angle_beta   90.00
_cell.angle_gamma   90.00
#
_symmetry.space_group_name_H-M   'P 1'
#
loop_
_entity.id
_entity.type
_entity.pdbx_description
1 polymer ?
#
loop_
_entity_poly.entity_id
_entity_poly.type
_entity_poly.pdbx_seq_one_letter_code
_entity_poly.pdbx_strand_id
1 'polypeptide(L)'
;KDEIKPLNNKTTFFTAAAPPPAVTLQAMEAAGFDVIHVYGLTETYGPAAINAWHEEWDDLPPDQRAAIKARQGVTYPVLQGLSVRDPETMEEVPRNGQVIGEVMFQGNVVMKGYLKNPSATKASFAGDWFHSGDLGVWHEDGYIQLKDRSKDIIISGGENISSIEVENTLYMHPAVLEAAVVAKLDDKWGETPCAFVTIKPGIPTPAEKEIIEFCRDNLAHFKCPKTVIFTDLPKTSTGKVQKFKLREIANDL
;
A
#
# COMPACT_ATOMS: atom_id res chain seq x y z
N LYS A 1 -19.32 15.60 20.18
CA LYS A 1 -18.40 15.66 19.02
C LYS A 1 -17.75 17.01 19.10
N ASP A 2 -16.51 17.06 19.58
CA ASP A 2 -15.73 18.28 19.49
C ASP A 2 -15.48 18.51 17.99
N GLU A 3 -15.99 19.62 17.45
CA GLU A 3 -15.73 19.99 16.08
C GLU A 3 -14.22 20.20 15.92
N ILE A 4 -13.59 19.40 15.10
CA ILE A 4 -12.18 19.60 14.71
C ILE A 4 -12.14 20.94 13.99
N LYS A 5 -11.56 21.96 14.65
CA LYS A 5 -11.35 23.26 14.02
C LYS A 5 -10.17 23.13 13.06
N PRO A 6 -10.30 23.65 11.83
CA PRO A 6 -9.17 23.70 10.91
C PRO A 6 -7.97 24.43 11.55
N LEU A 7 -6.78 23.97 11.24
CA LEU A 7 -5.56 24.63 11.69
C LEU A 7 -5.49 26.06 11.11
N ASN A 8 -5.09 27.02 11.94
CA ASN A 8 -4.93 28.41 11.50
C ASN A 8 -3.77 28.59 10.50
N ASN A 9 -2.82 27.67 10.50
CA ASN A 9 -1.65 27.68 9.62
C ASN A 9 -1.56 26.34 8.89
N LYS A 10 -1.12 26.38 7.64
CA LYS A 10 -0.79 25.16 6.88
C LYS A 10 0.32 24.41 7.60
N THR A 11 0.07 23.20 8.06
CA THR A 11 1.03 22.34 8.74
C THR A 11 1.46 21.21 7.81
N THR A 12 2.72 21.19 7.44
CA THR A 12 3.28 20.09 6.62
C THR A 12 3.51 18.86 7.48
N PHE A 13 3.00 17.72 7.04
CA PHE A 13 3.10 16.45 7.72
C PHE A 13 3.66 15.38 6.77
N PHE A 14 4.81 14.80 7.12
CA PHE A 14 5.40 13.69 6.39
C PHE A 14 4.80 12.37 6.88
N THR A 15 4.32 11.55 5.96
CA THR A 15 3.83 10.20 6.25
C THR A 15 4.63 9.14 5.49
N ALA A 16 4.89 8.02 6.17
CA ALA A 16 5.68 6.91 5.65
C ALA A 16 5.25 5.57 6.26
N ALA A 17 5.95 4.51 5.95
CA ALA A 17 5.87 3.14 6.47
C ALA A 17 4.73 2.29 5.88
N ALA A 18 3.49 2.74 5.87
CA ALA A 18 2.37 2.09 5.18
C ALA A 18 1.69 3.14 4.28
N PRO A 19 1.29 2.79 3.06
CA PRO A 19 0.56 3.73 2.21
C PRO A 19 -0.74 4.16 2.89
N PRO A 20 -0.94 5.48 3.15
CA PRO A 20 -2.19 5.94 3.73
C PRO A 20 -3.32 5.83 2.69
N PRO A 21 -4.52 5.35 3.09
CA PRO A 21 -5.67 5.36 2.21
C PRO A 21 -6.00 6.77 1.71
N ALA A 22 -6.42 6.91 0.45
CA ALA A 22 -6.77 8.21 -0.14
C ALA A 22 -7.83 8.96 0.69
N VAL A 23 -8.82 8.25 1.24
CA VAL A 23 -9.86 8.81 2.12
C VAL A 23 -9.26 9.44 3.39
N THR A 24 -8.21 8.86 3.95
CA THR A 24 -7.50 9.41 5.12
C THR A 24 -6.74 10.69 4.74
N LEU A 25 -6.06 10.69 3.60
CA LEU A 25 -5.35 11.87 3.08
C LEU A 25 -6.31 13.03 2.82
N GLN A 26 -7.48 12.75 2.24
CA GLN A 26 -8.52 13.74 2.03
C GLN A 26 -9.04 14.35 3.36
N ALA A 27 -9.25 13.50 4.37
CA ALA A 27 -9.68 13.97 5.69
C ALA A 27 -8.61 14.84 6.37
N MET A 28 -7.33 14.49 6.25
CA MET A 28 -6.21 15.28 6.78
C MET A 28 -6.09 16.63 6.07
N GLU A 29 -6.25 16.67 4.75
CA GLU A 29 -6.25 17.91 3.98
C GLU A 29 -7.40 18.82 4.41
N ALA A 30 -8.61 18.29 4.57
CA ALA A 30 -9.77 19.02 5.09
C ALA A 30 -9.56 19.58 6.51
N ALA A 31 -8.72 18.91 7.32
CA ALA A 31 -8.33 19.38 8.64
C ALA A 31 -7.19 20.42 8.63
N GLY A 32 -6.66 20.80 7.45
CA GLY A 32 -5.62 21.82 7.28
C GLY A 32 -4.18 21.29 7.27
N PHE A 33 -3.98 19.98 7.13
CA PHE A 33 -2.65 19.41 6.95
C PHE A 33 -2.25 19.38 5.48
N ASP A 34 -0.99 19.69 5.22
CA ASP A 34 -0.32 19.42 3.95
C ASP A 34 0.48 18.13 4.07
N VAL A 35 -0.10 17.03 3.60
CA VAL A 35 0.49 15.70 3.75
C VAL A 35 1.42 15.42 2.58
N ILE A 36 2.68 15.11 2.89
CA ILE A 36 3.69 14.65 1.95
C ILE A 36 3.94 13.16 2.19
N HIS A 37 3.63 12.34 1.20
CA HIS A 37 3.89 10.92 1.26
C HIS A 37 5.34 10.65 0.86
N VAL A 38 6.08 9.93 1.71
CA VAL A 38 7.44 9.46 1.43
C VAL A 38 7.50 7.95 1.56
N TYR A 39 8.31 7.33 0.72
CA TYR A 39 8.49 5.89 0.70
C TYR A 39 9.97 5.54 0.76
N GLY A 40 10.29 4.55 1.56
CA GLY A 40 11.62 3.98 1.69
C GLY A 40 11.63 2.82 2.67
N LEU A 41 12.78 2.20 2.80
CA LEU A 41 13.03 1.00 3.58
C LEU A 41 14.19 1.25 4.53
N THR A 42 14.37 0.39 5.52
CA THR A 42 15.61 0.36 6.33
C THR A 42 16.84 0.19 5.44
N GLU A 43 16.69 -0.60 4.40
CA GLU A 43 17.69 -0.91 3.39
C GLU A 43 18.09 0.29 2.50
N THR A 44 17.28 1.35 2.47
CA THR A 44 17.57 2.60 1.74
C THR A 44 17.95 3.77 2.66
N TYR A 45 18.17 3.51 3.97
CA TYR A 45 18.56 4.50 4.99
C TYR A 45 17.58 5.67 5.16
N GLY A 46 16.34 5.54 4.72
CA GLY A 46 15.32 6.57 4.78
C GLY A 46 14.53 6.65 3.48
N PRO A 47 13.95 7.84 3.18
CA PRO A 47 13.15 8.00 1.97
C PRO A 47 13.94 7.71 0.69
N ALA A 48 13.38 6.87 -0.17
CA ALA A 48 13.85 6.57 -1.51
C ALA A 48 12.97 7.23 -2.59
N ALA A 49 11.71 7.51 -2.24
CA ALA A 49 10.80 8.28 -3.08
C ALA A 49 10.04 9.31 -2.24
N ILE A 50 9.58 10.37 -2.90
CA ILE A 50 8.78 11.44 -2.32
C ILE A 50 7.66 11.83 -3.28
N ASN A 51 6.46 12.00 -2.76
CA ASN A 51 5.36 12.59 -3.51
C ASN A 51 5.57 14.10 -3.59
N ALA A 52 6.34 14.54 -4.60
CA ALA A 52 6.56 15.94 -4.88
C ALA A 52 5.26 16.53 -5.46
N TRP A 53 4.69 17.53 -4.79
CA TRP A 53 3.44 18.14 -5.22
C TRP A 53 3.68 19.18 -6.32
N HIS A 54 2.83 19.20 -7.33
CA HIS A 54 2.83 20.24 -8.38
C HIS A 54 1.66 21.19 -8.16
N GLU A 55 1.88 22.49 -8.26
CA GLU A 55 0.87 23.54 -8.03
C GLU A 55 -0.34 23.40 -8.97
N GLU A 56 -0.14 22.89 -10.18
CA GLU A 56 -1.21 22.62 -11.15
C GLU A 56 -2.25 21.59 -10.68
N TRP A 57 -1.93 20.80 -9.65
CA TRP A 57 -2.87 19.84 -9.07
C TRP A 57 -3.78 20.45 -7.99
N ASP A 58 -3.51 21.70 -7.57
CA ASP A 58 -4.34 22.38 -6.56
C ASP A 58 -5.77 22.62 -7.07
N ASP A 59 -5.93 22.78 -8.38
CA ASP A 59 -7.24 23.01 -9.03
C ASP A 59 -8.03 21.70 -9.27
N LEU A 60 -7.45 20.52 -9.00
CA LEU A 60 -8.14 19.26 -9.18
C LEU A 60 -9.18 19.01 -8.07
N PRO A 61 -10.23 18.22 -8.36
CA PRO A 61 -11.17 17.75 -7.35
C PRO A 61 -10.48 17.06 -6.16
N PRO A 62 -11.02 17.16 -4.93
CA PRO A 62 -10.38 16.62 -3.71
C PRO A 62 -10.07 15.12 -3.78
N ASP A 63 -10.90 14.33 -4.42
CA ASP A 63 -10.72 12.90 -4.62
C ASP A 63 -9.52 12.61 -5.55
N GLN A 64 -9.36 13.38 -6.61
CA GLN A 64 -8.23 13.27 -7.53
C GLN A 64 -6.92 13.70 -6.85
N ARG A 65 -6.93 14.80 -6.09
CA ARG A 65 -5.78 15.21 -5.27
C ARG A 65 -5.37 14.12 -4.29
N ALA A 66 -6.34 13.54 -3.59
CA ALA A 66 -6.08 12.44 -2.64
C ALA A 66 -5.49 11.21 -3.34
N ALA A 67 -5.98 10.86 -4.53
CA ALA A 67 -5.44 9.75 -5.32
C ALA A 67 -3.98 9.98 -5.75
N ILE A 68 -3.62 11.21 -6.14
CA ILE A 68 -2.24 11.59 -6.45
C ILE A 68 -1.36 11.56 -5.20
N LYS A 69 -1.83 12.12 -4.08
CA LYS A 69 -1.10 12.11 -2.79
C LYS A 69 -0.87 10.70 -2.25
N ALA A 70 -1.70 9.73 -2.59
CA ALA A 70 -1.53 8.34 -2.19
C ALA A 70 -0.41 7.62 -2.94
N ARG A 71 0.09 8.15 -4.07
CA ARG A 71 1.25 7.62 -4.78
C ARG A 71 2.54 7.85 -3.98
N GLN A 72 3.56 7.01 -4.19
CA GLN A 72 4.85 7.16 -3.52
C GLN A 72 5.71 8.27 -4.13
N GLY A 73 5.41 8.66 -5.38
CA GLY A 73 6.02 9.79 -6.03
C GLY A 73 7.24 9.46 -6.88
N VAL A 74 8.21 10.36 -6.86
CA VAL A 74 9.42 10.32 -7.68
C VAL A 74 10.67 10.06 -6.85
N THR A 75 11.80 9.84 -7.49
CA THR A 75 13.10 9.60 -6.84
C THR A 75 13.43 10.69 -5.82
N TYR A 76 13.78 10.27 -4.61
CA TYR A 76 14.26 11.20 -3.57
C TYR A 76 15.64 11.79 -3.96
N PRO A 77 15.93 13.06 -3.64
CA PRO A 77 17.12 13.76 -4.17
C PRO A 77 18.48 13.11 -3.90
N VAL A 78 18.59 12.29 -2.85
CA VAL A 78 19.86 11.61 -2.50
C VAL A 78 20.01 10.20 -3.08
N LEU A 79 18.98 9.69 -3.75
CA LEU A 79 18.99 8.39 -4.41
C LEU A 79 19.39 8.54 -5.88
N GLN A 80 20.29 7.70 -6.36
CA GLN A 80 20.77 7.77 -7.74
C GLN A 80 19.85 7.10 -8.76
N GLY A 81 19.20 5.99 -8.36
CA GLY A 81 18.31 5.25 -9.24
C GLY A 81 17.09 4.69 -8.53
N LEU A 82 15.92 4.96 -9.12
CA LEU A 82 14.66 4.32 -8.82
C LEU A 82 14.09 3.82 -10.14
N SER A 83 13.67 2.56 -10.18
CA SER A 83 13.09 1.95 -11.37
C SER A 83 11.98 0.98 -10.96
N VAL A 84 11.02 0.75 -11.86
CA VAL A 84 10.07 -0.34 -11.75
C VAL A 84 10.37 -1.32 -12.86
N ARG A 85 10.74 -2.55 -12.49
CA ARG A 85 11.28 -3.55 -13.42
C ARG A 85 10.58 -4.89 -13.28
N ASP A 86 10.55 -5.62 -14.37
CA ASP A 86 10.26 -7.05 -14.32
C ASP A 86 11.39 -7.76 -13.57
N PRO A 87 11.11 -8.48 -12.46
CA PRO A 87 12.16 -9.07 -11.63
C PRO A 87 12.92 -10.23 -12.29
N GLU A 88 12.38 -10.82 -13.37
CA GLU A 88 13.02 -11.94 -14.09
C GLU A 88 13.88 -11.44 -15.24
N THR A 89 13.36 -10.52 -16.05
CA THR A 89 14.06 -10.01 -17.23
C THR A 89 14.93 -8.79 -16.94
N MET A 90 14.69 -8.11 -15.82
CA MET A 90 15.31 -6.84 -15.45
C MET A 90 15.00 -5.68 -16.40
N GLU A 91 14.06 -5.84 -17.32
CA GLU A 91 13.58 -4.77 -18.19
C GLU A 91 12.68 -3.80 -17.44
N GLU A 92 12.74 -2.51 -17.78
CA GLU A 92 11.83 -1.52 -17.21
C GLU A 92 10.41 -1.75 -17.72
N VAL A 93 9.43 -1.67 -16.81
CA VAL A 93 8.02 -1.74 -17.19
C VAL A 93 7.59 -0.45 -17.91
N PRO A 94 6.61 -0.51 -18.84
CA PRO A 94 6.04 0.69 -19.44
C PRO A 94 5.50 1.68 -18.40
N ARG A 95 5.73 2.98 -18.61
CA ARG A 95 5.23 4.06 -17.77
C ARG A 95 3.78 4.41 -18.09
N ASN A 96 2.88 3.44 -17.94
CA ASN A 96 1.46 3.57 -18.27
C ASN A 96 0.52 3.42 -17.05
N GLY A 97 1.09 3.24 -15.86
CA GLY A 97 0.32 3.05 -14.62
C GLY A 97 -0.42 1.72 -14.51
N GLN A 98 -0.15 0.76 -15.41
CA GLN A 98 -0.89 -0.51 -15.51
C GLN A 98 -0.01 -1.74 -15.29
N VAL A 99 1.15 -1.79 -15.95
CA VAL A 99 2.05 -2.93 -15.86
C VAL A 99 2.75 -2.93 -14.51
N ILE A 100 2.56 -4.02 -13.77
CA ILE A 100 3.17 -4.21 -12.45
C ILE A 100 4.60 -4.75 -12.64
N GLY A 101 5.54 -4.15 -11.92
CA GLY A 101 6.90 -4.63 -11.75
C GLY A 101 7.36 -4.47 -10.30
N GLU A 102 8.57 -4.90 -10.01
CA GLU A 102 9.20 -4.68 -8.71
C GLU A 102 9.86 -3.29 -8.67
N VAL A 103 9.63 -2.56 -7.59
CA VAL A 103 10.31 -1.28 -7.34
C VAL A 103 11.72 -1.57 -6.89
N MET A 104 12.71 -1.08 -7.63
CA MET A 104 14.11 -1.33 -7.37
C MET A 104 14.90 -0.05 -7.19
N PHE A 105 15.96 -0.11 -6.41
CA PHE A 105 16.77 1.04 -6.04
C PHE A 105 18.24 0.83 -6.33
N GLN A 106 18.93 1.94 -6.60
CA GLN A 106 20.36 1.97 -6.79
C GLN A 106 20.94 3.26 -6.22
N GLY A 107 22.08 3.17 -5.53
CA GLY A 107 22.75 4.37 -5.04
C GLY A 107 23.44 4.22 -3.69
N ASN A 108 24.09 5.29 -3.27
CA ASN A 108 24.93 5.33 -2.07
C ASN A 108 24.14 5.20 -0.76
N VAL A 109 22.85 5.49 -0.76
CA VAL A 109 21.98 5.35 0.40
C VAL A 109 21.44 3.93 0.57
N VAL A 110 21.60 3.08 -0.46
CA VAL A 110 21.21 1.67 -0.39
C VAL A 110 22.24 0.91 0.45
N MET A 111 21.77 0.01 1.31
CA MET A 111 22.61 -0.81 2.19
C MET A 111 23.68 -1.59 1.42
N LYS A 112 24.76 -1.94 2.08
CA LYS A 112 25.79 -2.86 1.52
C LYS A 112 25.35 -4.33 1.54
N GLY A 113 24.38 -4.66 2.37
CA GLY A 113 23.87 -6.03 2.51
C GLY A 113 23.36 -6.34 3.91
N TYR A 114 22.79 -7.53 4.05
CA TYR A 114 22.29 -8.05 5.32
C TYR A 114 23.42 -8.63 6.18
N LEU A 115 23.46 -8.25 7.46
CA LEU A 115 24.49 -8.68 8.39
C LEU A 115 24.55 -10.21 8.50
N LYS A 116 25.75 -10.78 8.25
CA LYS A 116 26.02 -12.23 8.32
C LYS A 116 25.08 -13.10 7.46
N ASN A 117 24.49 -12.51 6.40
CA ASN A 117 23.59 -13.22 5.48
C ASN A 117 23.98 -12.95 4.01
N PRO A 118 25.08 -13.53 3.52
CA PRO A 118 25.56 -13.29 2.16
C PRO A 118 24.61 -13.83 1.08
N SER A 119 23.87 -14.91 1.36
CA SER A 119 22.92 -15.47 0.41
C SER A 119 21.75 -14.53 0.16
N ALA A 120 21.13 -13.99 1.22
CA ALA A 120 20.07 -12.99 1.09
C ALA A 120 20.58 -11.70 0.43
N THR A 121 21.80 -11.26 0.80
CA THR A 121 22.42 -10.10 0.16
C THR A 121 22.56 -10.30 -1.34
N LYS A 122 23.14 -11.43 -1.78
CA LYS A 122 23.30 -11.74 -3.20
C LYS A 122 21.96 -11.76 -3.95
N ALA A 123 20.93 -12.36 -3.37
CA ALA A 123 19.60 -12.42 -3.96
C ALA A 123 18.97 -11.02 -4.10
N SER A 124 19.13 -10.16 -3.07
CA SER A 124 18.57 -8.81 -3.06
C SER A 124 19.28 -7.81 -3.97
N PHE A 125 20.43 -8.16 -4.55
CA PHE A 125 21.20 -7.31 -5.47
C PHE A 125 21.40 -7.96 -6.83
N ALA A 126 20.49 -8.83 -7.25
CA ALA A 126 20.53 -9.40 -8.59
C ALA A 126 20.44 -8.29 -9.66
N GLY A 127 21.22 -8.41 -10.74
CA GLY A 127 21.22 -7.43 -11.83
C GLY A 127 21.69 -6.02 -11.44
N ASP A 128 22.48 -5.90 -10.36
CA ASP A 128 23.05 -4.64 -9.84
C ASP A 128 22.01 -3.62 -9.32
N TRP A 129 20.78 -4.06 -9.07
CA TRP A 129 19.72 -3.29 -8.43
C TRP A 129 19.34 -3.92 -7.09
N PHE A 130 18.99 -3.07 -6.12
CA PHE A 130 18.40 -3.55 -4.88
C PHE A 130 16.92 -3.87 -5.09
N HIS A 131 16.55 -5.12 -4.92
CA HIS A 131 15.21 -5.64 -4.98
C HIS A 131 14.47 -5.36 -3.67
N SER A 132 13.45 -4.49 -3.71
CA SER A 132 12.71 -4.10 -2.50
C SER A 132 11.71 -5.15 -2.03
N GLY A 133 11.27 -6.03 -2.92
CA GLY A 133 10.15 -6.93 -2.71
C GLY A 133 8.79 -6.21 -2.75
N ASP A 134 8.75 -4.91 -3.05
CA ASP A 134 7.52 -4.14 -3.19
C ASP A 134 7.16 -4.01 -4.68
N LEU A 135 5.93 -4.38 -5.04
CA LEU A 135 5.41 -4.31 -6.40
C LEU A 135 4.70 -2.99 -6.63
N GLY A 136 4.88 -2.43 -7.80
CA GLY A 136 4.29 -1.15 -8.16
C GLY A 136 4.12 -0.98 -9.66
N VAL A 137 3.54 0.15 -10.03
CA VAL A 137 3.42 0.60 -11.41
C VAL A 137 4.14 1.93 -11.58
N TRP A 138 4.53 2.25 -12.82
CA TRP A 138 5.15 3.51 -13.17
C TRP A 138 4.18 4.33 -14.03
N HIS A 139 3.86 5.53 -13.60
CA HIS A 139 2.99 6.45 -14.34
C HIS A 139 3.78 7.27 -15.37
N GLU A 140 3.08 7.82 -16.36
CA GLU A 140 3.66 8.66 -17.42
C GLU A 140 4.36 9.91 -16.88
N ASP A 141 3.85 10.46 -15.78
CA ASP A 141 4.41 11.61 -15.05
C ASP A 141 5.67 11.28 -14.23
N GLY A 142 6.15 10.04 -14.30
CA GLY A 142 7.33 9.57 -13.57
C GLY A 142 7.07 9.13 -12.13
N TYR A 143 5.83 9.22 -11.65
CA TYR A 143 5.45 8.80 -10.30
C TYR A 143 5.30 7.29 -10.22
N ILE A 144 5.87 6.69 -9.18
CA ILE A 144 5.57 5.29 -8.85
C ILE A 144 4.36 5.20 -7.92
N GLN A 145 3.61 4.10 -8.05
CA GLN A 145 2.53 3.74 -7.13
C GLN A 145 2.68 2.28 -6.72
N LEU A 146 2.87 2.05 -5.42
CA LEU A 146 2.89 0.70 -4.87
C LEU A 146 1.51 0.05 -5.01
N LYS A 147 1.53 -1.21 -5.39
CA LYS A 147 0.33 -2.04 -5.49
C LYS A 147 0.26 -3.07 -4.38
N ASP A 148 1.38 -3.71 -4.05
CA ASP A 148 1.49 -4.63 -2.93
C ASP A 148 2.95 -5.03 -2.68
N ARG A 149 3.17 -5.91 -1.71
CA ARG A 149 4.40 -6.68 -1.61
C ARG A 149 4.29 -7.97 -2.40
N SER A 150 5.39 -8.44 -2.98
CA SER A 150 5.41 -9.69 -3.75
C SER A 150 4.86 -10.89 -2.96
N LYS A 151 5.12 -10.91 -1.65
CA LYS A 151 4.63 -11.95 -0.72
C LYS A 151 3.20 -11.73 -0.19
N ASP A 152 2.60 -10.58 -0.45
CA ASP A 152 1.26 -10.22 0.02
C ASP A 152 0.22 -10.22 -1.11
N ILE A 153 0.67 -10.30 -2.37
CA ILE A 153 -0.20 -10.54 -3.53
C ILE A 153 -0.94 -11.86 -3.32
N ILE A 154 -2.24 -11.83 -3.58
CA ILE A 154 -3.13 -12.99 -3.47
C ILE A 154 -3.35 -13.55 -4.88
N ILE A 155 -3.02 -14.82 -5.08
CA ILE A 155 -3.14 -15.47 -6.40
C ILE A 155 -4.41 -16.32 -6.43
N SER A 156 -5.48 -15.76 -6.97
CA SER A 156 -6.80 -16.40 -7.01
C SER A 156 -7.16 -16.82 -8.43
N GLY A 157 -7.19 -18.12 -8.68
CA GLY A 157 -7.52 -18.66 -10.02
C GLY A 157 -6.56 -18.22 -11.13
N GLY A 158 -5.30 -17.91 -10.79
CA GLY A 158 -4.30 -17.40 -11.71
C GLY A 158 -4.26 -15.88 -11.86
N GLU A 159 -5.18 -15.15 -11.21
CA GLU A 159 -5.25 -13.69 -11.22
C GLU A 159 -4.57 -13.11 -9.98
N ASN A 160 -3.78 -12.05 -10.17
CA ASN A 160 -3.11 -11.34 -9.09
C ASN A 160 -4.06 -10.30 -8.47
N ILE A 161 -4.29 -10.40 -7.17
CA ILE A 161 -5.13 -9.48 -6.41
C ILE A 161 -4.23 -8.71 -5.43
N SER A 162 -4.24 -7.38 -5.54
CA SER A 162 -3.58 -6.50 -4.57
C SER A 162 -4.38 -6.48 -3.27
N SER A 163 -3.74 -6.85 -2.17
CA SER A 163 -4.34 -6.74 -0.84
C SER A 163 -4.62 -5.27 -0.48
N ILE A 164 -3.76 -4.34 -0.91
CA ILE A 164 -3.91 -2.90 -0.71
C ILE A 164 -5.14 -2.35 -1.46
N GLU A 165 -5.43 -2.83 -2.68
CA GLU A 165 -6.61 -2.39 -3.43
C GLU A 165 -7.90 -2.77 -2.69
N VAL A 166 -7.96 -3.96 -2.15
CA VAL A 166 -9.11 -4.43 -1.35
C VAL A 166 -9.21 -3.67 -0.04
N GLU A 167 -8.10 -3.45 0.66
CA GLU A 167 -8.04 -2.65 1.89
C GLU A 167 -8.54 -1.22 1.67
N ASN A 168 -8.10 -0.56 0.59
CA ASN A 168 -8.56 0.80 0.24
C ASN A 168 -10.07 0.85 0.03
N THR A 169 -10.64 -0.17 -0.59
CA THR A 169 -12.11 -0.28 -0.75
C THR A 169 -12.80 -0.46 0.59
N LEU A 170 -12.28 -1.32 1.47
CA LEU A 170 -12.83 -1.51 2.81
C LEU A 170 -12.80 -0.23 3.64
N TYR A 171 -11.75 0.59 3.52
CA TYR A 171 -11.66 1.89 4.21
C TYR A 171 -12.73 2.91 3.76
N MET A 172 -13.32 2.76 2.58
CA MET A 172 -14.44 3.60 2.14
C MET A 172 -15.76 3.25 2.85
N HIS A 173 -15.88 2.06 3.45
CA HIS A 173 -17.08 1.64 4.17
C HIS A 173 -17.28 2.46 5.46
N PRO A 174 -18.48 3.04 5.72
CA PRO A 174 -18.72 3.96 6.84
C PRO A 174 -18.38 3.38 8.23
N ALA A 175 -18.60 2.08 8.43
CA ALA A 175 -18.36 1.41 9.70
C ALA A 175 -16.91 0.99 9.93
N VAL A 176 -16.08 0.91 8.89
CA VAL A 176 -14.71 0.40 8.99
C VAL A 176 -13.76 1.45 9.57
N LEU A 177 -13.05 1.09 10.62
CA LEU A 177 -11.96 1.87 11.20
C LEU A 177 -10.63 1.48 10.59
N GLU A 178 -10.33 0.17 10.56
CA GLU A 178 -9.10 -0.39 10.01
C GLU A 178 -9.41 -1.68 9.27
N ALA A 179 -8.63 -1.97 8.25
CA ALA A 179 -8.73 -3.20 7.48
C ALA A 179 -7.34 -3.73 7.11
N ALA A 180 -7.22 -5.06 7.07
CA ALA A 180 -6.07 -5.75 6.51
C ALA A 180 -6.56 -6.97 5.74
N VAL A 181 -5.98 -7.21 4.57
CA VAL A 181 -6.37 -8.32 3.69
C VAL A 181 -5.17 -9.22 3.48
N VAL A 182 -5.40 -10.53 3.58
CA VAL A 182 -4.38 -11.56 3.38
C VAL A 182 -4.92 -12.68 2.52
N ALA A 183 -4.02 -13.47 1.93
CA ALA A 183 -4.38 -14.71 1.28
C ALA A 183 -4.89 -15.72 2.31
N LYS A 184 -6.00 -16.39 1.97
CA LYS A 184 -6.51 -17.61 2.60
C LYS A 184 -6.48 -18.73 1.59
N LEU A 185 -6.00 -19.91 1.96
CA LEU A 185 -6.02 -21.09 1.11
C LEU A 185 -7.44 -21.46 0.71
N ASP A 186 -7.64 -21.84 -0.55
CA ASP A 186 -8.93 -22.23 -1.14
C ASP A 186 -8.70 -23.37 -2.12
N ASP A 187 -9.40 -24.50 -1.91
CA ASP A 187 -9.24 -25.73 -2.71
C ASP A 187 -9.52 -25.54 -4.21
N LYS A 188 -10.39 -24.58 -4.55
CA LYS A 188 -10.79 -24.34 -5.94
C LYS A 188 -9.93 -23.28 -6.63
N TRP A 189 -9.56 -22.22 -5.91
CA TRP A 189 -8.94 -21.04 -6.48
C TRP A 189 -7.46 -20.89 -6.12
N GLY A 190 -6.91 -21.81 -5.32
CA GLY A 190 -5.58 -21.73 -4.73
C GLY A 190 -5.58 -20.81 -3.52
N GLU A 191 -5.86 -19.53 -3.75
CA GLU A 191 -6.01 -18.53 -2.70
C GLU A 191 -7.26 -17.68 -2.93
N THR A 192 -7.76 -17.07 -1.83
CA THR A 192 -8.84 -16.07 -1.88
C THR A 192 -8.57 -14.97 -0.86
N PRO A 193 -9.04 -13.73 -1.12
CA PRO A 193 -8.90 -12.65 -0.15
C PRO A 193 -9.71 -12.94 1.12
N CYS A 194 -9.03 -12.83 2.27
CA CYS A 194 -9.62 -12.85 3.61
C CYS A 194 -9.40 -11.48 4.25
N ALA A 195 -10.48 -10.79 4.59
CA ALA A 195 -10.45 -9.47 5.19
C ALA A 195 -10.58 -9.54 6.71
N PHE A 196 -9.67 -8.86 7.42
CA PHE A 196 -9.74 -8.59 8.85
C PHE A 196 -10.11 -7.13 9.05
N VAL A 197 -11.18 -6.88 9.81
CA VAL A 197 -11.78 -5.55 9.89
C VAL A 197 -12.01 -5.15 11.33
N THR A 198 -11.54 -3.96 11.70
CA THR A 198 -11.87 -3.29 12.97
C THR A 198 -12.97 -2.26 12.72
N ILE A 199 -14.01 -2.26 13.54
CA ILE A 199 -15.17 -1.37 13.42
C ILE A 199 -14.95 -0.10 14.24
N LYS A 200 -15.43 1.04 13.72
CA LYS A 200 -15.40 2.33 14.42
C LYS A 200 -16.15 2.26 15.76
N PRO A 201 -15.61 2.85 16.83
CA PRO A 201 -16.28 2.90 18.12
C PRO A 201 -17.69 3.49 18.03
N GLY A 202 -18.65 2.84 18.66
CA GLY A 202 -20.05 3.28 18.70
C GLY A 202 -20.87 2.98 17.45
N ILE A 203 -20.29 2.32 16.44
CA ILE A 203 -21.01 1.80 15.28
C ILE A 203 -21.34 0.32 15.51
N PRO A 204 -22.57 -0.14 15.24
CA PRO A 204 -22.89 -1.56 15.27
C PRO A 204 -22.05 -2.33 14.25
N THR A 205 -21.57 -3.52 14.62
CA THR A 205 -20.84 -4.40 13.70
C THR A 205 -21.78 -4.84 12.59
N PRO A 206 -21.46 -4.53 11.31
CA PRO A 206 -22.24 -4.99 10.16
C PRO A 206 -22.15 -6.50 10.01
N ALA A 207 -23.05 -7.09 9.22
CA ALA A 207 -22.91 -8.49 8.85
C ALA A 207 -21.72 -8.66 7.87
N GLU A 208 -21.05 -9.82 7.92
CA GLU A 208 -19.99 -10.18 6.97
C GLU A 208 -20.43 -9.97 5.51
N LYS A 209 -21.66 -10.42 5.21
CA LYS A 209 -22.26 -10.29 3.88
C LYS A 209 -22.37 -8.83 3.40
N GLU A 210 -22.66 -7.90 4.31
CA GLU A 210 -22.76 -6.47 4.00
C GLU A 210 -21.41 -5.91 3.54
N ILE A 211 -20.33 -6.27 4.23
CA ILE A 211 -18.97 -5.88 3.84
C ILE A 211 -18.58 -6.48 2.48
N ILE A 212 -18.91 -7.75 2.24
CA ILE A 212 -18.65 -8.42 0.96
C ILE A 212 -19.44 -7.78 -0.18
N GLU A 213 -20.71 -7.45 0.03
CA GLU A 213 -21.55 -6.78 -0.96
C GLU A 213 -21.02 -5.38 -1.27
N PHE A 214 -20.62 -4.62 -0.25
CA PHE A 214 -19.95 -3.33 -0.45
C PHE A 214 -18.70 -3.44 -1.33
N CYS A 215 -17.86 -4.47 -1.09
CA CYS A 215 -16.70 -4.73 -1.95
C CYS A 215 -17.11 -5.07 -3.39
N ARG A 216 -18.19 -5.83 -3.59
CA ARG A 216 -18.69 -6.20 -4.93
C ARG A 216 -19.20 -5.01 -5.74
N ASP A 217 -19.73 -4.01 -5.06
CA ASP A 217 -20.21 -2.77 -5.70
C ASP A 217 -19.05 -1.86 -6.14
N ASN A 218 -17.85 -2.07 -5.58
CA ASN A 218 -16.68 -1.18 -5.77
C ASN A 218 -15.45 -1.85 -6.39
N LEU A 219 -15.44 -3.19 -6.53
CA LEU A 219 -14.33 -3.97 -7.08
C LEU A 219 -14.81 -4.99 -8.12
N ALA A 220 -13.90 -5.44 -8.96
CA ALA A 220 -14.13 -6.64 -9.76
C ALA A 220 -14.42 -7.83 -8.83
N HIS A 221 -15.43 -8.65 -9.15
CA HIS A 221 -15.94 -9.67 -8.24
C HIS A 221 -14.89 -10.69 -7.77
N PHE A 222 -13.90 -11.02 -8.61
CA PHE A 222 -12.85 -11.95 -8.25
C PHE A 222 -11.89 -11.41 -7.19
N LYS A 223 -11.81 -10.06 -7.02
CA LYS A 223 -11.00 -9.38 -6.01
C LYS A 223 -11.68 -9.29 -4.65
N CYS A 224 -12.99 -9.52 -4.59
CA CYS A 224 -13.75 -9.34 -3.35
C CYS A 224 -13.39 -10.41 -2.31
N PRO A 225 -13.30 -10.05 -1.02
CA PRO A 225 -13.07 -11.02 0.04
C PRO A 225 -14.20 -12.05 0.07
N LYS A 226 -13.83 -13.32 0.31
CA LYS A 226 -14.77 -14.40 0.55
C LYS A 226 -15.04 -14.66 2.02
N THR A 227 -14.15 -14.15 2.88
CA THR A 227 -14.24 -14.27 4.33
C THR A 227 -13.95 -12.91 4.93
N VAL A 228 -14.76 -12.49 5.92
CA VAL A 228 -14.55 -11.26 6.69
C VAL A 228 -14.53 -11.61 8.18
N ILE A 229 -13.49 -11.19 8.88
CA ILE A 229 -13.30 -11.42 10.31
C ILE A 229 -13.26 -10.08 11.02
N PHE A 230 -14.15 -9.87 11.97
CA PHE A 230 -14.18 -8.67 12.80
C PHE A 230 -13.27 -8.86 14.02
N THR A 231 -12.16 -8.11 14.06
CA THR A 231 -11.16 -8.22 15.14
C THR A 231 -10.26 -6.99 15.17
N ASP A 232 -9.52 -6.81 16.26
CA ASP A 232 -8.41 -5.87 16.31
C ASP A 232 -7.22 -6.39 15.53
N LEU A 233 -6.54 -5.49 14.80
CA LEU A 233 -5.39 -5.87 13.99
C LEU A 233 -4.11 -5.94 14.83
N PRO A 234 -3.34 -7.05 14.74
CA PRO A 234 -2.03 -7.14 15.39
C PRO A 234 -1.04 -6.16 14.73
N LYS A 235 -0.39 -5.34 15.54
CA LYS A 235 0.55 -4.30 15.07
C LYS A 235 1.92 -4.44 15.69
N THR A 236 2.92 -3.92 15.00
CA THR A 236 4.25 -3.67 15.55
C THR A 236 4.21 -2.47 16.49
N SER A 237 5.31 -2.23 17.24
CA SER A 237 5.47 -1.01 18.06
C SER A 237 5.41 0.29 17.25
N THR A 238 5.66 0.22 15.94
CA THR A 238 5.57 1.34 15.00
C THR A 238 4.20 1.49 14.35
N GLY A 239 3.20 0.67 14.74
CA GLY A 239 1.83 0.73 14.22
C GLY A 239 1.58 -0.06 12.92
N LYS A 240 2.59 -0.74 12.36
CA LYS A 240 2.44 -1.53 11.13
C LYS A 240 1.72 -2.85 11.41
N VAL A 241 0.69 -3.18 10.62
CA VAL A 241 -0.05 -4.43 10.72
C VAL A 241 0.86 -5.64 10.42
N GLN A 242 0.78 -6.65 11.28
CA GLN A 242 1.54 -7.90 11.17
C GLN A 242 0.76 -8.94 10.34
N LYS A 243 0.71 -8.74 9.01
CA LYS A 243 -0.05 -9.63 8.10
C LYS A 243 0.31 -11.10 8.22
N PHE A 244 1.54 -11.45 8.60
CA PHE A 244 1.93 -12.85 8.78
C PHE A 244 1.08 -13.57 9.84
N LYS A 245 0.74 -12.89 10.95
CA LYS A 245 -0.16 -13.45 11.99
C LYS A 245 -1.59 -13.61 11.47
N LEU A 246 -2.04 -12.67 10.66
CA LEU A 246 -3.37 -12.75 10.06
C LEU A 246 -3.49 -13.90 9.05
N ARG A 247 -2.39 -14.20 8.30
CA ARG A 247 -2.36 -15.37 7.42
C ARG A 247 -2.43 -16.69 8.18
N GLU A 248 -1.74 -16.80 9.33
CA GLU A 248 -1.86 -17.97 10.20
C GLU A 248 -3.32 -18.17 10.61
N ILE A 249 -3.97 -17.13 11.12
CA ILE A 249 -5.39 -17.18 11.52
C ILE A 249 -6.30 -17.53 10.32
N ALA A 250 -6.06 -16.93 9.15
CA ALA A 250 -6.88 -17.18 7.96
C ALA A 250 -6.80 -18.64 7.48
N ASN A 251 -5.63 -19.26 7.60
CA ASN A 251 -5.42 -20.64 7.17
C ASN A 251 -5.87 -21.70 8.19
N ASP A 252 -6.14 -21.30 9.44
CA ASP A 252 -6.70 -22.17 10.47
C ASP A 252 -8.25 -22.23 10.43
N LEU A 253 -8.90 -21.46 9.52
CA LEU A 253 -10.35 -21.39 9.32
C LEU A 253 -10.81 -22.31 8.17
#